data_5273b24d411922a2852c183197bdfdc2
#
_entry.id   5273b24d411922a2852c183197bdfdc2
#
_cell.length_a   1.000
_cell.length_b   1.000
_cell.length_c   1.000
_cell.angle_alpha   90.00
_cell.angle_beta   90.00
_cell.angle_gamma   90.00
#
_symmetry.space_group_name_H-M   'P 1'
#
loop_
_entity.id
_entity.type
_entity.pdbx_description
1 polymer ?
#
loop_
_entity_poly.entity_id
_entity_poly.type
_entity_poly.pdbx_seq_one_letter_code
_entity_poly.pdbx_strand_id
1 'polypeptide(L)'
;MAETLTFTLDTGDGVAKDVVIKLRSDLAPGHVARITELASEGFYDGVVFHRVIPGFMAQGGDPTGTGTSGSSKPNLKQEFSREPHVRGVCSMARSQNPDSANSQFFICFDDAGFLDRQYTVWGKVDEQGMACVDKIARGEPPAKPDKMVKVTVK
;
A
#
# COMPACT_ATOMS: atom_id res chain seq x y z
N MET A 1 18.34 4.36 -6.56
CA MET A 1 17.01 4.33 -5.92
C MET A 1 16.32 3.03 -6.31
N ALA A 2 15.58 2.41 -5.38
CA ALA A 2 14.86 1.19 -5.67
C ALA A 2 13.80 1.39 -6.75
N GLU A 3 13.62 0.41 -7.61
CA GLU A 3 12.63 0.46 -8.71
C GLU A 3 11.41 -0.38 -8.43
N THR A 4 11.53 -1.42 -7.58
CA THR A 4 10.42 -2.30 -7.25
C THR A 4 10.39 -2.60 -5.76
N LEU A 5 9.16 -2.82 -5.26
CA LEU A 5 8.90 -3.38 -3.94
C LEU A 5 8.13 -4.67 -4.14
N THR A 6 8.57 -5.75 -3.51
CA THR A 6 7.88 -7.03 -3.57
C THR A 6 7.42 -7.42 -2.19
N PHE A 7 6.14 -7.76 -2.03
CA PHE A 7 5.66 -8.36 -0.80
C PHE A 7 5.08 -9.75 -1.06
N THR A 8 5.33 -10.65 -0.12
CA THR A 8 4.78 -12.01 -0.17
C THR A 8 3.44 -12.01 0.55
N LEU A 9 2.39 -12.38 -0.18
CA LEU A 9 1.02 -12.35 0.31
C LEU A 9 0.51 -13.77 0.49
N ASP A 10 -0.01 -14.08 1.68
CA ASP A 10 -0.70 -15.33 1.97
C ASP A 10 -2.18 -15.00 2.16
N THR A 11 -3.03 -15.49 1.26
CA THR A 11 -4.47 -15.22 1.26
C THR A 11 -5.29 -16.40 1.78
N GLY A 12 -4.68 -17.26 2.59
CA GLY A 12 -5.41 -18.34 3.27
C GLY A 12 -5.61 -19.62 2.43
N ASP A 13 -5.13 -19.62 1.18
CA ASP A 13 -5.19 -20.81 0.31
C ASP A 13 -3.97 -21.72 0.49
N GLY A 14 -3.08 -21.39 1.40
CA GLY A 14 -1.87 -22.15 1.69
C GLY A 14 -0.74 -21.92 0.72
N VAL A 15 -0.90 -21.02 -0.25
CA VAL A 15 0.13 -20.71 -1.25
C VAL A 15 0.48 -19.23 -1.17
N ALA A 16 1.64 -18.94 -0.59
CA ALA A 16 2.16 -17.58 -0.56
C ALA A 16 2.66 -17.20 -1.96
N LYS A 17 2.30 -16.00 -2.40
CA LYS A 17 2.69 -15.46 -3.72
C LYS A 17 3.26 -14.08 -3.59
N ASP A 18 4.23 -13.78 -4.46
CA ASP A 18 4.85 -12.47 -4.50
C ASP A 18 4.02 -11.50 -5.35
N VAL A 19 3.82 -10.30 -4.80
CA VAL A 19 3.19 -9.17 -5.50
C VAL A 19 4.27 -8.12 -5.70
N VAL A 20 4.49 -7.72 -6.93
CA VAL A 20 5.53 -6.74 -7.28
C VAL A 20 4.88 -5.39 -7.56
N ILE A 21 5.34 -4.36 -6.86
CA ILE A 21 4.92 -2.98 -7.06
C ILE A 21 6.04 -2.25 -7.80
N LYS A 22 5.72 -1.69 -8.96
CA LYS A 22 6.63 -0.78 -9.65
C LYS A 22 6.60 0.56 -8.93
N LEU A 23 7.73 0.98 -8.38
CA LEU A 23 7.84 2.24 -7.65
C LEU A 23 7.91 3.42 -8.62
N ARG A 24 7.22 4.50 -8.30
CA ARG A 24 7.10 5.69 -9.13
C ARG A 24 7.79 6.88 -8.43
N SER A 25 9.12 6.82 -8.34
CA SER A 25 9.92 7.90 -7.77
C SER A 25 9.86 9.19 -8.60
N ASP A 26 9.48 9.08 -9.87
CA ASP A 26 9.21 10.23 -10.72
C ASP A 26 8.00 11.05 -10.24
N LEU A 27 7.00 10.39 -9.63
CA LEU A 27 5.79 11.03 -9.13
C LEU A 27 5.92 11.46 -7.66
N ALA A 28 6.56 10.64 -6.83
CA ALA A 28 6.57 10.82 -5.39
C ALA A 28 7.90 10.38 -4.77
N PRO A 29 8.98 11.13 -5.01
CA PRO A 29 10.32 10.72 -4.54
C PRO A 29 10.40 10.57 -3.02
N GLY A 30 9.77 11.45 -2.26
CA GLY A 30 9.76 11.38 -0.80
C GLY A 30 8.99 10.20 -0.25
N HIS A 31 7.84 9.89 -0.84
CA HIS A 31 7.04 8.73 -0.45
C HIS A 31 7.74 7.42 -0.82
N VAL A 32 8.32 7.34 -2.01
CA VAL A 32 9.10 6.15 -2.42
C VAL A 32 10.29 5.94 -1.50
N ALA A 33 11.00 7.00 -1.13
CA ALA A 33 12.12 6.91 -0.19
C ALA A 33 11.67 6.37 1.18
N ARG A 34 10.54 6.88 1.70
CA ARG A 34 9.99 6.42 2.99
C ARG A 34 9.58 4.95 2.93
N ILE A 35 8.82 4.55 1.92
CA ILE A 35 8.36 3.17 1.75
C ILE A 35 9.57 2.23 1.62
N THR A 36 10.56 2.60 0.82
CA THR A 36 11.79 1.83 0.65
C THR A 36 12.55 1.67 1.97
N GLU A 37 12.69 2.75 2.73
CA GLU A 37 13.37 2.74 4.02
C GLU A 37 12.65 1.83 5.02
N LEU A 38 11.33 1.96 5.14
CA LEU A 38 10.54 1.11 6.04
C LEU A 38 10.59 -0.37 5.63
N ALA A 39 10.50 -0.66 4.34
CA ALA A 39 10.60 -2.03 3.84
C ALA A 39 11.97 -2.63 4.16
N SER A 40 13.05 -1.87 3.98
CA SER A 40 14.42 -2.31 4.26
C SER A 40 14.65 -2.57 5.75
N GLU A 41 13.93 -1.87 6.62
CA GLU A 41 14.00 -2.05 8.07
C GLU A 41 13.14 -3.19 8.60
N GLY A 42 12.38 -3.87 7.73
CA GLY A 42 11.46 -4.93 8.13
C GLY A 42 10.15 -4.41 8.74
N PHE A 43 9.86 -3.12 8.61
CA PHE A 43 8.68 -2.50 9.22
C PHE A 43 7.38 -3.13 8.74
N TYR A 44 7.28 -3.47 7.46
CA TYR A 44 6.06 -4.01 6.87
C TYR A 44 5.92 -5.52 7.03
N ASP A 45 6.96 -6.23 7.50
CA ASP A 45 6.89 -7.68 7.66
C ASP A 45 5.82 -8.07 8.68
N GLY A 46 4.89 -8.91 8.28
CA GLY A 46 3.79 -9.36 9.15
C GLY A 46 2.63 -8.37 9.30
N VAL A 47 2.69 -7.22 8.62
CA VAL A 47 1.64 -6.19 8.74
C VAL A 47 0.43 -6.58 7.90
N VAL A 48 -0.77 -6.43 8.50
CA VAL A 48 -2.03 -6.87 7.89
C VAL A 48 -2.69 -5.78 7.04
N PHE A 49 -3.55 -6.22 6.12
CA PHE A 49 -4.50 -5.34 5.44
C PHE A 49 -5.74 -5.22 6.33
N HIS A 50 -5.83 -4.13 7.09
CA HIS A 50 -6.83 -3.95 8.14
C HIS A 50 -8.14 -3.33 7.66
N ARG A 51 -8.17 -2.79 6.43
CA ARG A 51 -9.36 -2.16 5.85
C ARG A 51 -9.43 -2.51 4.38
N VAL A 52 -10.38 -3.36 4.00
CA VAL A 52 -10.48 -3.87 2.64
C VAL A 52 -11.94 -3.74 2.17
N ILE A 53 -12.17 -2.86 1.21
CA ILE A 53 -13.51 -2.54 0.73
C ILE A 53 -13.68 -3.11 -0.69
N PRO A 54 -14.65 -4.02 -0.91
CA PRO A 54 -14.88 -4.60 -2.24
C PRO A 54 -15.08 -3.51 -3.31
N GLY A 55 -14.45 -3.69 -4.46
CA GLY A 55 -14.56 -2.78 -5.59
C GLY A 55 -13.87 -1.44 -5.39
N PHE A 56 -13.19 -1.24 -4.27
CA PHE A 56 -12.51 0.02 -3.96
C PHE A 56 -11.00 -0.22 -3.73
N MET A 57 -10.61 -0.66 -2.53
CA MET A 57 -9.17 -0.75 -2.23
C MET A 57 -8.89 -1.70 -1.05
N ALA A 58 -7.62 -2.12 -0.94
CA ALA A 58 -7.08 -2.81 0.24
C ALA A 58 -6.06 -1.89 0.91
N GLN A 59 -6.26 -1.57 2.19
CA GLN A 59 -5.41 -0.66 2.97
C GLN A 59 -4.67 -1.43 4.06
N GLY A 60 -3.38 -1.14 4.18
CA GLY A 60 -2.51 -1.71 5.20
C GLY A 60 -1.39 -0.74 5.55
N GLY A 61 -0.37 -1.25 6.25
CA GLY A 61 0.83 -0.45 6.59
C GLY A 61 0.83 0.13 7.99
N ASP A 62 -0.16 -0.19 8.82
CA ASP A 62 -0.17 0.14 10.24
C ASP A 62 0.38 -1.06 11.03
N PRO A 63 1.50 -0.91 11.75
CA PRO A 63 2.09 -2.04 12.48
C PRO A 63 1.18 -2.58 13.58
N THR A 64 0.22 -1.79 14.06
CA THR A 64 -0.74 -2.25 15.07
C THR A 64 -1.95 -2.94 14.44
N GLY A 65 -2.17 -2.80 13.13
CA GLY A 65 -3.30 -3.38 12.42
C GLY A 65 -4.65 -2.74 12.72
N THR A 66 -4.66 -1.57 13.35
CA THR A 66 -5.91 -0.89 13.77
C THR A 66 -6.31 0.27 12.88
N GLY A 67 -5.41 0.75 12.03
CA GLY A 67 -5.62 1.93 11.20
C GLY A 67 -5.32 3.26 11.90
N THR A 68 -4.88 3.22 13.15
CA THR A 68 -4.67 4.42 13.97
C THR A 68 -3.21 4.82 14.14
N SER A 69 -2.28 4.03 13.65
CA SER A 69 -0.85 4.22 13.91
C SER A 69 -0.03 4.23 12.63
N GLY A 70 1.25 4.50 12.77
CA GLY A 70 2.23 4.51 11.69
C GLY A 70 3.62 4.27 12.23
N SER A 71 4.64 4.69 11.49
CA SER A 71 6.03 4.60 11.92
C SER A 71 6.38 5.72 12.88
N SER A 72 7.52 5.59 13.56
CA SER A 72 8.07 6.64 14.42
C SER A 72 8.71 7.79 13.64
N LYS A 73 8.78 7.67 12.31
CA LYS A 73 9.36 8.71 11.45
C LYS A 73 8.38 9.89 11.27
N PRO A 74 8.87 11.07 10.89
CA PRO A 74 8.01 12.23 10.68
C PRO A 74 6.98 11.99 9.58
N ASN A 75 5.84 12.67 9.64
CA ASN A 75 4.86 12.64 8.58
C ASN A 75 5.43 13.21 7.28
N LEU A 76 4.90 12.72 6.16
CA LEU A 76 5.34 13.11 4.82
C LEU A 76 4.50 14.26 4.30
N LYS A 77 5.16 15.21 3.66
CA LYS A 77 4.50 16.26 2.90
C LYS A 77 3.91 15.64 1.63
N GLN A 78 2.71 16.08 1.24
CA GLN A 78 2.01 15.58 0.08
C GLN A 78 2.83 15.76 -1.21
N GLU A 79 2.68 14.79 -2.12
CA GLU A 79 3.29 14.79 -3.44
C GLU A 79 2.21 14.46 -4.49
N PHE A 80 1.11 15.23 -4.46
CA PHE A 80 0.00 15.00 -5.38
C PHE A 80 0.44 15.18 -6.83
N SER A 81 -0.09 14.34 -7.72
CA SER A 81 0.24 14.34 -9.14
C SER A 81 -1.03 14.21 -9.98
N ARG A 82 -0.86 14.20 -11.29
CA ARG A 82 -1.97 13.99 -12.24
C ARG A 82 -2.22 12.51 -12.52
N GLU A 83 -1.43 11.62 -11.94
CA GLU A 83 -1.59 10.18 -12.15
C GLU A 83 -2.96 9.74 -11.66
N PRO A 84 -3.79 9.09 -12.52
CA PRO A 84 -5.13 8.68 -12.11
C PRO A 84 -5.07 7.49 -11.18
N HIS A 85 -6.02 7.43 -10.24
CA HIS A 85 -6.23 6.27 -9.39
C HIS A 85 -7.05 5.24 -10.17
N VAL A 86 -6.36 4.27 -10.74
CA VAL A 86 -6.96 3.17 -11.48
C VAL A 86 -6.56 1.85 -10.83
N ARG A 87 -7.14 0.75 -11.32
CA ARG A 87 -6.81 -0.59 -10.80
C ARG A 87 -5.31 -0.81 -10.72
N GLY A 88 -4.82 -1.29 -9.56
CA GLY A 88 -3.41 -1.58 -9.31
C GLY A 88 -2.61 -0.44 -8.75
N VAL A 89 -3.13 0.78 -8.74
CA VAL A 89 -2.40 1.95 -8.21
C VAL A 89 -2.25 1.82 -6.71
N CYS A 90 -1.02 2.06 -6.24
CA CYS A 90 -0.68 2.15 -4.81
C CYS A 90 -0.55 3.62 -4.45
N SER A 91 -1.32 4.04 -3.46
CA SER A 91 -1.39 5.42 -3.01
C SER A 91 -1.31 5.48 -1.49
N MET A 92 -0.93 6.65 -0.95
CA MET A 92 -0.68 6.77 0.48
C MET A 92 -1.93 7.18 1.22
N ALA A 93 -2.29 6.42 2.25
CA ALA A 93 -3.36 6.81 3.17
C ALA A 93 -2.88 7.96 4.05
N ARG A 94 -3.82 8.82 4.45
CA ARG A 94 -3.57 9.97 5.30
C ARG A 94 -4.81 10.36 6.08
N SER A 95 -4.64 11.18 7.11
CA SER A 95 -5.77 11.81 7.78
C SER A 95 -6.31 12.99 6.94
N GLN A 96 -7.15 13.84 7.53
CA GLN A 96 -7.67 15.01 6.82
C GLN A 96 -6.58 16.00 6.43
N ASN A 97 -5.48 16.05 7.18
CA ASN A 97 -4.33 16.92 6.84
C ASN A 97 -3.60 16.31 5.63
N PRO A 98 -3.47 17.02 4.50
CA PRO A 98 -2.77 16.52 3.32
C PRO A 98 -1.31 16.15 3.57
N ASP A 99 -0.68 16.67 4.62
CA ASP A 99 0.72 16.41 4.97
C ASP A 99 0.83 15.44 6.15
N SER A 100 -0.12 14.52 6.30
CA SER A 100 -0.16 13.57 7.41
C SER A 100 0.15 12.13 7.02
N ALA A 101 0.55 11.87 5.79
CA ALA A 101 0.93 10.52 5.35
C ALA A 101 2.17 10.03 6.13
N ASN A 102 2.22 8.75 6.43
CA ASN A 102 3.34 8.19 7.20
C ASN A 102 3.76 6.81 6.68
N SER A 103 2.98 5.77 6.94
CA SER A 103 3.31 4.39 6.54
C SER A 103 2.13 3.64 5.94
N GLN A 104 0.90 4.04 6.23
CA GLN A 104 -0.28 3.35 5.71
C GLN A 104 -0.47 3.66 4.23
N PHE A 105 -0.84 2.65 3.46
CA PHE A 105 -1.08 2.79 2.03
C PHE A 105 -2.25 1.91 1.62
N PHE A 106 -2.73 2.13 0.40
CA PHE A 106 -3.78 1.29 -0.17
C PHE A 106 -3.48 0.94 -1.62
N ILE A 107 -4.03 -0.19 -2.06
CA ILE A 107 -3.94 -0.68 -3.43
C ILE A 107 -5.37 -0.68 -4.00
N CYS A 108 -5.57 0.00 -5.11
CA CYS A 108 -6.90 0.10 -5.73
C CYS A 108 -7.29 -1.20 -6.42
N PHE A 109 -8.50 -1.71 -6.12
CA PHE A 109 -9.08 -2.84 -6.85
C PHE A 109 -9.64 -2.41 -8.19
N ASP A 110 -10.10 -1.17 -8.30
CA ASP A 110 -10.77 -0.64 -9.47
C ASP A 110 -10.53 0.86 -9.56
N ASP A 111 -11.07 1.49 -10.59
CA ASP A 111 -10.93 2.93 -10.78
C ASP A 111 -11.54 3.70 -9.61
N ALA A 112 -10.79 4.67 -9.10
CA ALA A 112 -11.17 5.50 -7.96
C ALA A 112 -10.83 6.97 -8.26
N GLY A 113 -11.35 7.48 -9.38
CA GLY A 113 -11.05 8.83 -9.86
C GLY A 113 -11.40 9.94 -8.88
N PHE A 114 -12.30 9.69 -7.92
CA PHE A 114 -12.63 10.66 -6.88
C PHE A 114 -11.46 10.92 -5.91
N LEU A 115 -10.41 10.09 -5.95
CA LEU A 115 -9.19 10.28 -5.16
C LEU A 115 -8.13 11.08 -5.91
N ASP A 116 -8.30 11.33 -7.19
CA ASP A 116 -7.27 11.95 -8.03
C ASP A 116 -6.88 13.32 -7.49
N ARG A 117 -5.57 13.57 -7.45
CA ARG A 117 -4.96 14.81 -6.96
C ARG A 117 -5.21 15.11 -5.47
N GLN A 118 -5.71 14.13 -4.72
CA GLN A 118 -5.98 14.27 -3.28
C GLN A 118 -5.19 13.29 -2.43
N TYR A 119 -4.55 12.31 -3.06
CA TYR A 119 -3.70 11.31 -2.43
C TYR A 119 -2.43 11.12 -3.26
N THR A 120 -1.35 10.75 -2.62
CA THR A 120 -0.05 10.60 -3.29
C THR A 120 0.10 9.20 -3.88
N VAL A 121 0.15 9.12 -5.20
CA VAL A 121 0.43 7.87 -5.94
C VAL A 121 1.94 7.63 -5.92
N TRP A 122 2.36 6.45 -5.46
CA TRP A 122 3.78 6.11 -5.37
C TRP A 122 4.15 4.79 -6.07
N GLY A 123 3.19 4.03 -6.53
CA GLY A 123 3.49 2.76 -7.19
C GLY A 123 2.31 2.16 -7.93
N LYS A 124 2.57 1.05 -8.61
CA LYS A 124 1.52 0.32 -9.33
C LYS A 124 1.83 -1.18 -9.38
N VAL A 125 0.79 -1.99 -9.15
CA VAL A 125 0.83 -3.45 -9.28
C VAL A 125 0.33 -3.82 -10.68
N ASP A 126 0.99 -4.79 -11.33
CA ASP A 126 0.53 -5.30 -12.63
C ASP A 126 -0.66 -6.26 -12.47
N GLU A 127 -1.27 -6.69 -13.58
CA GLU A 127 -2.45 -7.56 -13.54
C GLU A 127 -2.14 -8.93 -12.91
N GLN A 128 -0.93 -9.44 -13.07
CA GLN A 128 -0.53 -10.70 -12.44
C GLN A 128 -0.52 -10.56 -10.92
N GLY A 129 0.03 -9.46 -10.41
CA GLY A 129 0.00 -9.15 -8.97
C GLY A 129 -1.42 -8.89 -8.48
N MET A 130 -2.25 -8.21 -9.28
CA MET A 130 -3.63 -7.92 -8.91
C MET A 130 -4.47 -9.18 -8.79
N ALA A 131 -4.17 -10.24 -9.53
CA ALA A 131 -4.84 -11.54 -9.34
C ALA A 131 -4.66 -12.07 -7.91
N CYS A 132 -3.52 -11.79 -7.27
CA CYS A 132 -3.28 -12.13 -5.87
C CYS A 132 -3.97 -11.13 -4.94
N VAL A 133 -3.86 -9.83 -5.22
CA VAL A 133 -4.46 -8.77 -4.41
C VAL A 133 -5.99 -8.92 -4.35
N ASP A 134 -6.61 -9.35 -5.44
CA ASP A 134 -8.06 -9.58 -5.50
C ASP A 134 -8.55 -10.63 -4.50
N LYS A 135 -7.66 -11.49 -4.01
CA LYS A 135 -7.99 -12.54 -3.04
C LYS A 135 -7.93 -12.07 -1.59
N ILE A 136 -7.47 -10.85 -1.33
CA ILE A 136 -7.37 -10.32 0.04
C ILE A 136 -8.76 -10.28 0.66
N ALA A 137 -8.86 -10.79 1.91
CA ALA A 137 -10.13 -10.85 2.63
C ALA A 137 -10.72 -9.47 2.83
N ARG A 138 -12.02 -9.34 2.53
CA ARG A 138 -12.77 -8.08 2.66
C ARG A 138 -13.20 -7.84 4.11
N GLY A 139 -13.31 -6.57 4.49
CA GLY A 139 -13.80 -6.16 5.80
C GLY A 139 -13.10 -4.94 6.36
N GLU A 140 -13.70 -4.33 7.37
CA GLU A 140 -13.20 -3.11 8.03
C GLU A 140 -13.21 -3.26 9.56
N PRO A 141 -12.36 -4.13 10.16
CA PRO A 141 -11.37 -5.01 9.54
C PRO A 141 -11.94 -6.33 9.05
N PRO A 142 -11.20 -7.07 8.19
CA PRO A 142 -11.56 -8.44 7.84
C PRO A 142 -11.57 -9.34 9.09
N ALA A 143 -12.43 -10.36 9.08
CA ALA A 143 -12.49 -11.31 10.20
C ALA A 143 -11.15 -12.04 10.40
N LYS A 144 -10.48 -12.37 9.29
CA LYS A 144 -9.13 -12.95 9.29
C LYS A 144 -8.28 -12.16 8.31
N PRO A 145 -7.66 -11.05 8.76
CA PRO A 145 -6.88 -10.20 7.86
C PRO A 145 -5.69 -10.94 7.25
N ASP A 146 -5.51 -10.77 5.95
CA ASP A 146 -4.32 -11.25 5.28
C ASP A 146 -3.16 -10.30 5.54
N LYS A 147 -1.95 -10.83 5.53
CA LYS A 147 -0.76 -10.06 5.87
C LYS A 147 0.29 -10.11 4.78
N MET A 148 1.12 -9.08 4.75
CA MET A 148 2.37 -9.10 4.03
C MET A 148 3.38 -9.89 4.86
N VAL A 149 3.67 -11.13 4.45
CA VAL A 149 4.56 -12.02 5.21
C VAL A 149 5.97 -11.45 5.24
N LYS A 150 6.43 -10.97 4.10
CA LYS A 150 7.74 -10.35 3.96
C LYS A 150 7.72 -9.29 2.87
N VAL A 151 8.44 -8.20 3.06
CA VAL A 151 8.53 -7.10 2.10
C VAL A 151 9.99 -6.80 1.80
N THR A 152 10.34 -6.76 0.53
CA THR A 152 11.70 -6.47 0.07
C THR A 152 11.67 -5.39 -1.02
N VAL A 153 12.78 -4.68 -1.17
CA VAL A 153 12.96 -3.67 -2.23
C VAL A 153 14.19 -4.00 -3.06
N LYS A 154 14.12 -3.58 -4.33
CA LYS A 154 15.18 -3.92 -5.27
C LYS A 154 15.49 -2.80 -6.25
#